data_8f9857a336058a501ec0c59f85edee96
#
_entry.id   8f9857a336058a501ec0c59f85edee96
#
_cell.length_a   1.000
_cell.length_b   1.000
_cell.length_c   1.000
_cell.angle_alpha   90.00
_cell.angle_beta   90.00
_cell.angle_gamma   90.00
#
_symmetry.space_group_name_H-M   'P 1'
#
loop_
_entity.id
_entity.type
_entity.pdbx_description
1 polymer ?
#
loop_
_entity_poly.entity_id
_entity_poly.type
_entity_poly.pdbx_seq_one_letter_code
_entity_poly.pdbx_strand_id
1 'polypeptide(L)'
;MVDITKIAAIYADAERYGGMTVTVGGWAKTIRDLKTFGFIELNDGSCFRNLQVVMDANILANYKEIAAQNVGAALIVIGEVVLTPEAKQPLELKATEIAVEGPSTPDYPLQKKRHSVEFLRTIQHLRPRTNLFNATFRVRSAAAFAVHEFFQSRGFTYVNTPIITGSDCEGAGEMFQVTTLDLENVPKTEDGKVDYSQD
;
A
#
# COMPACT_ATOMS: atom_id res chain seq x y z
N MET A 1 12.67 9.70 15.86
CA MET A 1 11.77 8.94 14.95
C MET A 1 10.41 8.93 15.64
N VAL A 2 9.35 9.40 15.00
CA VAL A 2 8.01 9.40 15.60
C VAL A 2 7.53 7.95 15.68
N ASP A 3 7.07 7.52 16.86
CA ASP A 3 6.52 6.17 17.03
C ASP A 3 5.09 6.15 16.48
N ILE A 4 4.92 5.48 15.32
CA ILE A 4 3.63 5.41 14.63
C ILE A 4 2.92 4.11 15.02
N THR A 5 1.77 4.25 15.65
CA THR A 5 0.89 3.14 16.02
C THR A 5 0.10 2.64 14.81
N LYS A 6 0.14 1.33 14.55
CA LYS A 6 -0.63 0.72 13.45
C LYS A 6 -2.13 0.71 13.77
N ILE A 7 -2.96 1.07 12.78
CA ILE A 7 -4.43 1.01 12.91
C ILE A 7 -4.90 -0.41 13.27
N ALA A 8 -4.25 -1.45 12.73
CA ALA A 8 -4.55 -2.84 13.09
C ALA A 8 -4.35 -3.13 14.58
N ALA A 9 -3.32 -2.54 15.21
CA ALA A 9 -3.06 -2.74 16.64
C ALA A 9 -4.13 -2.08 17.51
N ILE A 10 -4.58 -0.87 17.14
CA ILE A 10 -5.67 -0.18 17.83
C ILE A 10 -6.97 -1.00 17.79
N TYR A 11 -7.32 -1.57 16.62
CA TYR A 11 -8.51 -2.41 16.49
C TYR A 11 -8.39 -3.78 17.15
N ALA A 12 -7.17 -4.31 17.29
CA ALA A 12 -6.93 -5.61 17.94
C ALA A 12 -7.11 -5.54 19.46
N ASP A 13 -6.84 -4.39 20.07
CA ASP A 13 -6.91 -4.20 21.52
C ASP A 13 -7.51 -2.81 21.84
N ALA A 14 -8.76 -2.60 21.42
CA ALA A 14 -9.43 -1.30 21.49
C ALA A 14 -9.56 -0.80 22.94
N GLU A 15 -9.78 -1.70 23.90
CA GLU A 15 -9.91 -1.35 25.32
C GLU A 15 -8.61 -0.78 25.88
N ARG A 16 -7.48 -1.38 25.51
CA ARG A 16 -6.16 -0.89 25.91
C ARG A 16 -5.87 0.51 25.38
N TYR A 17 -6.25 0.77 24.13
CA TYR A 17 -5.98 2.07 23.49
C TYR A 17 -7.01 3.14 23.88
N GLY A 18 -8.17 2.78 24.39
CA GLY A 18 -9.21 3.72 24.82
C GLY A 18 -8.70 4.73 25.84
N GLY A 19 -8.87 6.02 25.54
CA GLY A 19 -8.34 7.15 26.32
C GLY A 19 -6.86 7.45 26.12
N MET A 20 -6.13 6.65 25.31
CA MET A 20 -4.71 6.93 25.04
C MET A 20 -4.56 7.91 23.88
N THR A 21 -3.56 8.78 23.98
CA THR A 21 -3.09 9.58 22.85
C THR A 21 -2.13 8.73 22.02
N VAL A 22 -2.39 8.60 20.73
CA VAL A 22 -1.57 7.84 19.78
C VAL A 22 -1.20 8.70 18.57
N THR A 23 -0.11 8.35 17.92
CA THR A 23 0.24 8.87 16.61
C THR A 23 -0.02 7.82 15.56
N VAL A 24 -0.81 8.15 14.54
CA VAL A 24 -1.09 7.27 13.39
C VAL A 24 -0.71 7.97 12.10
N GLY A 25 -0.16 7.20 11.15
CA GLY A 25 0.15 7.70 9.81
C GLY A 25 -0.62 6.90 8.76
N GLY A 26 -1.10 7.57 7.71
CA GLY A 26 -1.82 6.85 6.66
C GLY A 26 -2.31 7.76 5.54
N TRP A 27 -3.13 7.18 4.67
CA TRP A 27 -3.72 7.90 3.54
C TRP A 27 -5.21 8.14 3.75
N ALA A 28 -5.64 9.38 3.47
CA ALA A 28 -7.06 9.74 3.50
C ALA A 28 -7.84 8.98 2.42
N LYS A 29 -8.82 8.19 2.83
CA LYS A 29 -9.79 7.52 1.95
C LYS A 29 -10.99 8.39 1.66
N THR A 30 -11.41 9.18 2.63
CA THR A 30 -12.43 10.22 2.50
C THR A 30 -12.12 11.35 3.44
N ILE A 31 -12.49 12.56 3.05
CA ILE A 31 -12.49 13.74 3.91
C ILE A 31 -13.88 14.37 3.77
N ARG A 32 -14.53 14.62 4.90
CA ARG A 32 -15.82 15.28 4.96
C ARG A 32 -15.73 16.50 5.86
N ASP A 33 -15.86 17.66 5.27
CA ASP A 33 -15.92 18.94 5.97
C ASP A 33 -17.38 19.32 6.30
N LEU A 34 -17.65 19.65 7.56
CA LEU A 34 -18.92 20.19 8.05
C LEU A 34 -18.74 21.62 8.61
N LYS A 35 -17.66 22.29 8.22
CA LYS A 35 -17.28 23.68 8.55
C LYS A 35 -16.69 23.88 9.95
N THR A 36 -17.35 23.40 11.00
CA THR A 36 -16.89 23.50 12.40
C THR A 36 -16.22 22.23 12.87
N PHE A 37 -16.57 21.11 12.29
CA PHE A 37 -15.94 19.80 12.52
C PHE A 37 -15.94 19.00 11.21
N GLY A 38 -15.21 17.91 11.18
CA GLY A 38 -15.13 17.04 10.01
C GLY A 38 -14.63 15.66 10.35
N PHE A 39 -14.63 14.80 9.34
CA PHE A 39 -14.21 13.41 9.48
C PHE A 39 -13.26 13.03 8.37
N ILE A 40 -12.20 12.30 8.74
CA ILE A 40 -11.30 11.63 7.79
C ILE A 40 -11.41 10.13 8.01
N GLU A 41 -11.62 9.36 6.95
CA GLU A 41 -11.33 7.93 6.98
C GLU A 41 -9.86 7.73 6.60
N LEU A 42 -9.04 7.35 7.58
CA LEU A 42 -7.61 7.12 7.42
C LEU A 42 -7.32 5.61 7.33
N ASN A 43 -6.43 5.22 6.41
CA ASN A 43 -5.99 3.83 6.29
C ASN A 43 -4.47 3.77 6.11
N ASP A 44 -3.80 2.97 6.92
CA ASP A 44 -2.35 2.75 6.89
C ASP A 44 -1.93 1.46 6.15
N GLY A 45 -2.89 0.72 5.62
CA GLY A 45 -2.67 -0.57 4.95
C GLY A 45 -2.44 -1.74 5.91
N SER A 46 -2.37 -1.54 7.21
CA SER A 46 -2.16 -2.62 8.20
C SER A 46 -3.36 -3.56 8.33
N CYS A 47 -4.58 -3.05 8.08
CA CYS A 47 -5.82 -3.82 8.04
C CYS A 47 -6.81 -3.27 7.01
N PHE A 48 -7.97 -3.96 6.83
CA PHE A 48 -9.02 -3.53 5.92
C PHE A 48 -9.90 -2.40 6.48
N ARG A 49 -9.89 -2.21 7.81
CA ARG A 49 -10.67 -1.16 8.46
C ARG A 49 -10.00 0.18 8.28
N ASN A 50 -10.81 1.22 8.04
CA ASN A 50 -10.36 2.59 8.12
C ASN A 50 -10.55 3.09 9.55
N LEU A 51 -9.64 3.93 10.03
CA LEU A 51 -9.79 4.65 11.27
C LEU A 51 -10.54 5.96 11.00
N GLN A 52 -11.65 6.19 11.71
CA GLN A 52 -12.34 7.46 11.66
C GLN A 52 -11.60 8.47 12.55
N VAL A 53 -11.10 9.52 11.93
CA VAL A 53 -10.47 10.66 12.59
C VAL A 53 -11.51 11.79 12.66
N VAL A 54 -11.73 12.32 13.84
CA VAL A 54 -12.60 13.48 14.07
C VAL A 54 -11.74 14.73 14.13
N MET A 55 -12.06 15.71 13.28
CA MET A 55 -11.41 17.02 13.22
C MET A 55 -12.32 18.07 13.83
N ASP A 56 -11.78 18.94 14.69
CA ASP A 56 -12.49 20.10 15.24
C ASP A 56 -11.75 21.39 14.84
N ALA A 57 -12.48 22.32 14.23
CA ALA A 57 -11.94 23.62 13.81
C ALA A 57 -11.48 24.51 14.97
N ASN A 58 -12.00 24.27 16.18
CA ASN A 58 -11.57 25.00 17.37
C ASN A 58 -10.25 24.47 17.95
N ILE A 59 -9.86 23.24 17.59
CA ILE A 59 -8.63 22.59 18.08
C ILE A 59 -7.52 22.69 17.03
N LEU A 60 -7.84 22.38 15.77
CA LEU A 60 -6.87 22.29 14.68
C LEU A 60 -6.65 23.66 14.02
N ALA A 61 -5.51 24.28 14.27
CA ALA A 61 -5.16 25.57 13.68
C ALA A 61 -5.13 25.54 12.14
N ASN A 62 -4.78 24.39 11.55
CA ASN A 62 -4.72 24.14 10.11
C ASN A 62 -5.96 23.40 9.56
N TYR A 63 -7.10 23.45 10.25
CA TYR A 63 -8.33 22.75 9.86
C TYR A 63 -8.70 22.96 8.39
N LYS A 64 -8.64 24.20 7.90
CA LYS A 64 -8.99 24.54 6.51
C LYS A 64 -8.05 23.92 5.49
N GLU A 65 -6.76 23.84 5.80
CA GLU A 65 -5.76 23.18 4.96
C GLU A 65 -6.07 21.67 4.86
N ILE A 66 -6.38 21.03 6.00
CA ILE A 66 -6.70 19.60 6.05
C ILE A 66 -8.01 19.32 5.31
N ALA A 67 -9.05 20.14 5.56
CA ALA A 67 -10.35 20.00 4.91
C ALA A 67 -10.29 20.16 3.37
N ALA A 68 -9.31 20.91 2.87
CA ALA A 68 -9.07 21.11 1.44
C ALA A 68 -8.27 19.98 0.78
N GLN A 69 -7.77 19.00 1.55
CA GLN A 69 -7.01 17.89 0.99
C GLN A 69 -7.91 16.94 0.18
N ASN A 70 -7.30 16.29 -0.82
CA ASN A 70 -7.98 15.30 -1.63
C ASN A 70 -7.77 13.87 -1.09
N VAL A 71 -8.60 12.94 -1.58
CA VAL A 71 -8.40 11.51 -1.37
C VAL A 71 -6.99 11.10 -1.78
N GLY A 72 -6.33 10.30 -0.96
CA GLY A 72 -4.95 9.87 -1.19
C GLY A 72 -3.89 10.75 -0.52
N ALA A 73 -4.25 11.88 0.08
CA ALA A 73 -3.31 12.67 0.86
C ALA A 73 -2.71 11.84 2.01
N ALA A 74 -1.41 11.96 2.22
CA ALA A 74 -0.69 11.31 3.32
C ALA A 74 -0.70 12.21 4.54
N LEU A 75 -1.19 11.66 5.65
CA LEU A 75 -1.40 12.39 6.89
C LEU A 75 -0.73 11.69 8.08
N ILE A 76 -0.17 12.48 8.99
CA ILE A 76 0.17 12.05 10.35
C ILE A 76 -0.83 12.70 11.28
N VAL A 77 -1.45 11.91 12.13
CA VAL A 77 -2.50 12.34 13.07
C VAL A 77 -2.09 11.97 14.47
N ILE A 78 -2.10 12.95 15.37
CA ILE A 78 -1.98 12.75 16.81
C ILE A 78 -3.36 13.01 17.41
N GLY A 79 -3.82 12.11 18.29
CA GLY A 79 -5.12 12.26 18.90
C GLY A 79 -5.43 11.20 19.94
N GLU A 80 -6.54 11.39 20.63
CA GLU A 80 -7.05 10.47 21.63
C GLU A 80 -7.98 9.43 20.99
N VAL A 81 -7.76 8.16 21.32
CA VAL A 81 -8.66 7.06 20.94
C VAL A 81 -9.89 7.08 21.84
N VAL A 82 -11.06 7.28 21.25
CA VAL A 82 -12.33 7.29 21.96
C VAL A 82 -13.14 6.07 21.56
N LEU A 83 -13.55 5.29 22.55
CA LEU A 83 -14.43 4.13 22.33
C LEU A 83 -15.86 4.61 22.07
N THR A 84 -16.48 4.07 21.03
CA THR A 84 -17.84 4.43 20.60
C THR A 84 -18.69 3.16 20.39
N PRO A 85 -18.95 2.35 21.45
CA PRO A 85 -19.59 1.05 21.34
C PRO A 85 -21.00 1.10 20.74
N GLU A 86 -21.70 2.22 20.92
CA GLU A 86 -23.07 2.43 20.40
C GLU A 86 -23.09 2.94 18.94
N ALA A 87 -21.91 3.31 18.39
CA ALA A 87 -21.82 3.82 17.03
C ALA A 87 -21.55 2.68 16.01
N LYS A 88 -21.64 3.01 14.72
CA LYS A 88 -21.36 2.07 13.64
C LYS A 88 -19.91 1.55 13.68
N GLN A 89 -18.97 2.41 14.04
CA GLN A 89 -17.56 2.06 14.30
C GLN A 89 -17.32 1.96 15.81
N PRO A 90 -16.52 1.01 16.29
CA PRO A 90 -16.32 0.76 17.73
C PRO A 90 -15.44 1.83 18.42
N LEU A 91 -14.69 2.61 17.63
CA LEU A 91 -13.80 3.65 18.12
C LEU A 91 -13.54 4.73 17.06
N GLU A 92 -13.11 5.88 17.54
CA GLU A 92 -12.71 7.05 16.75
C GLU A 92 -11.40 7.63 17.30
N LEU A 93 -10.67 8.37 16.47
CA LEU A 93 -9.50 9.14 16.89
C LEU A 93 -9.88 10.63 16.91
N LYS A 94 -9.98 11.23 18.07
CA LYS A 94 -10.17 12.68 18.20
C LYS A 94 -8.82 13.37 18.01
N ALA A 95 -8.63 14.00 16.86
CA ALA A 95 -7.37 14.62 16.51
C ALA A 95 -7.11 15.88 17.34
N THR A 96 -5.89 15.96 17.89
CA THR A 96 -5.33 17.16 18.51
C THR A 96 -4.34 17.85 17.58
N GLU A 97 -3.71 17.08 16.68
CA GLU A 97 -2.79 17.59 15.69
C GLU A 97 -2.89 16.75 14.40
N ILE A 98 -2.83 17.39 13.24
CA ILE A 98 -2.75 16.72 11.95
C ILE A 98 -1.70 17.44 11.09
N ALA A 99 -0.72 16.69 10.62
CA ALA A 99 0.28 17.14 9.64
C ALA A 99 -0.02 16.55 8.27
N VAL A 100 0.10 17.35 7.22
CA VAL A 100 0.02 16.89 5.82
C VAL A 100 1.44 16.58 5.36
N GLU A 101 1.79 15.29 5.32
CA GLU A 101 3.11 14.81 4.86
C GLU A 101 3.22 14.82 3.34
N GLY A 102 2.10 14.59 2.67
CA GLY A 102 2.04 14.63 1.21
C GLY A 102 0.64 14.98 0.72
N PRO A 103 0.48 16.11 0.03
CA PRO A 103 -0.81 16.47 -0.54
C PRO A 103 -1.19 15.54 -1.68
N SER A 104 -2.47 15.44 -1.99
CA SER A 104 -2.99 14.73 -3.16
C SER A 104 -3.72 15.68 -4.09
N THR A 105 -3.61 15.43 -5.38
CA THR A 105 -4.23 16.24 -6.41
C THR A 105 -5.66 15.76 -6.73
N PRO A 106 -6.55 16.62 -7.30
CA PRO A 106 -7.91 16.22 -7.65
C PRO A 106 -8.02 15.10 -8.67
N ASP A 107 -6.98 14.89 -9.47
CA ASP A 107 -6.88 13.85 -10.49
C ASP A 107 -6.36 12.50 -9.96
N TYR A 108 -6.14 12.38 -8.64
CA TYR A 108 -5.75 11.10 -8.03
C TYR A 108 -6.69 9.97 -8.47
N PRO A 109 -6.17 8.88 -9.08
CA PRO A 109 -7.02 7.92 -9.80
C PRO A 109 -8.02 7.14 -8.93
N LEU A 110 -7.66 6.88 -7.65
CA LEU A 110 -8.51 6.10 -6.74
C LEU A 110 -9.52 7.00 -5.99
N GLN A 111 -10.43 7.59 -6.74
CA GLN A 111 -11.51 8.38 -6.17
C GLN A 111 -12.56 7.53 -5.44
N LYS A 112 -13.45 8.16 -4.65
CA LYS A 112 -14.55 7.51 -3.91
C LYS A 112 -15.64 7.00 -4.87
N LYS A 113 -15.31 6.00 -5.69
CA LYS A 113 -16.21 5.30 -6.61
C LYS A 113 -15.76 3.86 -6.79
N ARG A 114 -16.64 3.03 -7.32
CA ARG A 114 -16.27 1.67 -7.73
C ARG A 114 -15.35 1.73 -8.96
N HIS A 115 -14.24 0.99 -8.90
CA HIS A 115 -13.29 0.85 -9.99
C HIS A 115 -13.36 -0.57 -10.53
N SER A 116 -13.30 -0.73 -11.85
CA SER A 116 -13.24 -2.05 -12.47
C SER A 116 -11.85 -2.67 -12.30
N VAL A 117 -11.76 -3.99 -12.40
CA VAL A 117 -10.50 -4.72 -12.32
C VAL A 117 -9.57 -4.33 -13.46
N GLU A 118 -10.12 -4.14 -14.66
CA GLU A 118 -9.41 -3.70 -15.87
C GLU A 118 -8.74 -2.35 -15.63
N PHE A 119 -9.49 -1.37 -15.13
CA PHE A 119 -8.93 -0.06 -14.78
C PHE A 119 -7.84 -0.17 -13.71
N LEU A 120 -8.06 -0.96 -12.66
CA LEU A 120 -7.06 -1.14 -11.59
C LEU A 120 -5.76 -1.80 -12.09
N ARG A 121 -5.82 -2.57 -13.18
CA ARG A 121 -4.63 -3.13 -13.84
C ARG A 121 -3.80 -2.09 -14.59
N THR A 122 -4.40 -0.99 -15.03
CA THR A 122 -3.65 0.11 -15.67
C THR A 122 -2.89 0.99 -14.67
N ILE A 123 -3.26 0.95 -13.37
CA ILE A 123 -2.63 1.69 -12.27
C ILE A 123 -1.99 0.76 -11.24
N GLN A 124 -1.05 -0.07 -11.69
CA GLN A 124 -0.50 -1.19 -10.91
C GLN A 124 0.10 -0.76 -9.57
N HIS A 125 0.75 0.39 -9.51
CA HIS A 125 1.37 0.98 -8.31
C HIS A 125 0.35 1.45 -7.26
N LEU A 126 -0.90 1.76 -7.66
CA LEU A 126 -1.95 2.23 -6.75
C LEU A 126 -2.98 1.14 -6.38
N ARG A 127 -3.18 0.13 -7.24
CA ARG A 127 -4.20 -0.91 -7.00
C ARG A 127 -4.09 -1.63 -5.64
N PRO A 128 -2.89 -1.81 -5.01
CA PRO A 128 -2.81 -2.41 -3.68
C PRO A 128 -3.57 -1.63 -2.59
N ARG A 129 -3.83 -0.33 -2.82
CA ARG A 129 -4.62 0.50 -1.91
C ARG A 129 -6.12 0.24 -1.97
N THR A 130 -6.60 -0.58 -2.91
CA THR A 130 -8.00 -1.02 -2.98
C THR A 130 -8.19 -2.28 -2.14
N ASN A 131 -9.39 -2.47 -1.58
CA ASN A 131 -9.69 -3.65 -0.76
C ASN A 131 -9.50 -4.96 -1.53
N LEU A 132 -9.91 -4.99 -2.80
CA LEU A 132 -9.78 -6.18 -3.65
C LEU A 132 -8.32 -6.60 -3.80
N PHE A 133 -7.45 -5.69 -4.27
CA PHE A 133 -6.04 -6.04 -4.50
C PHE A 133 -5.24 -6.15 -3.21
N ASN A 134 -5.60 -5.42 -2.16
CA ASN A 134 -5.03 -5.64 -0.84
C ASN A 134 -5.30 -7.08 -0.37
N ALA A 135 -6.55 -7.55 -0.45
CA ALA A 135 -6.90 -8.94 -0.13
C ALA A 135 -6.14 -9.94 -1.02
N THR A 136 -6.14 -9.72 -2.33
CA THR A 136 -5.45 -10.58 -3.29
C THR A 136 -3.96 -10.74 -2.97
N PHE A 137 -3.27 -9.62 -2.72
CA PHE A 137 -1.83 -9.67 -2.43
C PHE A 137 -1.53 -10.26 -1.05
N ARG A 138 -2.39 -10.08 -0.05
CA ARG A 138 -2.23 -10.74 1.25
C ARG A 138 -2.39 -12.26 1.13
N VAL A 139 -3.41 -12.72 0.39
CA VAL A 139 -3.60 -14.16 0.12
C VAL A 139 -2.40 -14.71 -0.65
N ARG A 140 -1.94 -14.01 -1.70
CA ARG A 140 -0.77 -14.43 -2.48
C ARG A 140 0.50 -14.54 -1.61
N SER A 141 0.74 -13.56 -0.74
CA SER A 141 1.87 -13.57 0.19
C SER A 141 1.80 -14.75 1.15
N ALA A 142 0.63 -14.97 1.77
CA ALA A 142 0.42 -16.10 2.68
C ALA A 142 0.59 -17.46 1.96
N ALA A 143 0.07 -17.59 0.74
CA ALA A 143 0.20 -18.82 -0.04
C ALA A 143 1.66 -19.11 -0.43
N ALA A 144 2.42 -18.08 -0.84
CA ALA A 144 3.83 -18.25 -1.16
C ALA A 144 4.64 -18.70 0.07
N PHE A 145 4.38 -18.08 1.23
CA PHE A 145 5.02 -18.48 2.48
C PHE A 145 4.64 -19.92 2.90
N ALA A 146 3.36 -20.27 2.78
CA ALA A 146 2.88 -21.62 3.11
C ALA A 146 3.54 -22.73 2.27
N VAL A 147 3.86 -22.46 1.00
CA VAL A 147 4.62 -23.42 0.14
C VAL A 147 6.01 -23.64 0.72
N HIS A 148 6.74 -22.55 1.07
CA HIS A 148 8.05 -22.67 1.68
C HIS A 148 8.01 -23.41 3.03
N GLU A 149 7.06 -23.07 3.90
CA GLU A 149 6.88 -23.72 5.20
C GLU A 149 6.59 -25.22 5.04
N PHE A 150 5.70 -25.58 4.10
CA PHE A 150 5.35 -26.97 3.81
C PHE A 150 6.57 -27.81 3.46
N PHE A 151 7.43 -27.35 2.55
CA PHE A 151 8.61 -28.10 2.13
C PHE A 151 9.69 -28.10 3.20
N GLN A 152 10.00 -26.96 3.81
CA GLN A 152 11.04 -26.87 4.84
C GLN A 152 10.71 -27.71 6.08
N SER A 153 9.45 -27.73 6.53
CA SER A 153 9.03 -28.55 7.66
C SER A 153 9.15 -30.06 7.41
N ARG A 154 9.32 -30.48 6.16
CA ARG A 154 9.56 -31.87 5.73
C ARG A 154 11.02 -32.18 5.40
N GLY A 155 11.94 -31.28 5.75
CA GLY A 155 13.38 -31.47 5.57
C GLY A 155 13.91 -31.13 4.17
N PHE A 156 13.10 -30.51 3.31
CA PHE A 156 13.60 -30.00 2.03
C PHE A 156 14.40 -28.73 2.23
N THR A 157 15.49 -28.59 1.48
CA THR A 157 16.30 -27.38 1.46
C THR A 157 15.87 -26.49 0.30
N TYR A 158 15.55 -25.22 0.60
CA TYR A 158 15.29 -24.24 -0.45
C TYR A 158 16.61 -23.81 -1.11
N VAL A 159 16.70 -24.01 -2.43
CA VAL A 159 17.86 -23.61 -3.25
C VAL A 159 17.44 -22.48 -4.18
N ASN A 160 18.17 -21.39 -4.14
CA ASN A 160 17.95 -20.25 -5.02
C ASN A 160 18.77 -20.46 -6.31
N THR A 161 18.14 -21.02 -7.34
CA THR A 161 18.79 -21.28 -8.63
C THR A 161 18.78 -20.04 -9.51
N PRO A 162 19.75 -19.87 -10.44
CA PRO A 162 19.73 -18.81 -11.42
C PRO A 162 18.44 -18.84 -12.27
N ILE A 163 17.85 -17.67 -12.52
CA ILE A 163 16.69 -17.53 -13.42
C ILE A 163 17.14 -17.52 -14.86
N ILE A 164 18.30 -16.90 -15.15
CA ILE A 164 18.92 -16.88 -16.48
C ILE A 164 19.82 -18.11 -16.59
N THR A 165 19.55 -18.94 -17.55
CA THR A 165 20.29 -20.20 -17.80
C THR A 165 20.43 -20.47 -19.30
N GLY A 166 21.54 -21.09 -19.70
CA GLY A 166 21.74 -21.56 -21.06
C GLY A 166 21.20 -22.98 -21.30
N SER A 167 20.52 -23.58 -20.32
CA SER A 167 20.01 -24.95 -20.42
C SER A 167 18.49 -24.95 -20.60
N ASP A 168 18.03 -25.55 -21.72
CA ASP A 168 16.64 -25.93 -21.89
C ASP A 168 16.37 -27.25 -21.14
N CYS A 169 15.50 -27.23 -20.15
CA CYS A 169 15.31 -28.32 -19.19
C CYS A 169 14.67 -29.56 -19.82
N GLU A 170 13.73 -29.41 -20.74
CA GLU A 170 12.93 -30.51 -21.30
C GLU A 170 12.88 -30.54 -22.83
N GLY A 171 13.58 -29.66 -23.53
CA GLY A 171 13.56 -29.55 -24.98
C GLY A 171 12.18 -29.16 -25.54
N ALA A 172 11.26 -28.68 -24.72
CA ALA A 172 9.87 -28.47 -25.07
C ALA A 172 9.50 -26.99 -25.29
N GLY A 173 10.43 -26.07 -25.16
CA GLY A 173 10.15 -24.65 -25.24
C GLY A 173 11.16 -23.86 -26.07
N GLU A 174 10.76 -22.67 -26.48
CA GLU A 174 11.65 -21.66 -27.01
C GLU A 174 12.28 -20.87 -25.87
N MET A 175 13.62 -20.77 -25.87
CA MET A 175 14.33 -19.92 -24.90
C MET A 175 14.28 -18.46 -25.34
N PHE A 176 14.05 -17.57 -24.39
CA PHE A 176 14.24 -16.15 -24.62
C PHE A 176 15.72 -15.80 -24.62
N GLN A 177 16.13 -14.98 -25.58
CA GLN A 177 17.46 -14.40 -25.56
C GLN A 177 17.49 -13.18 -24.63
N VAL A 178 18.45 -13.15 -23.71
CA VAL A 178 18.78 -12.00 -22.91
C VAL A 178 20.08 -11.41 -23.41
N THR A 179 20.09 -10.15 -23.80
CA THR A 179 21.26 -9.48 -24.37
C THR A 179 21.26 -8.01 -23.96
N THR A 180 22.44 -7.41 -23.81
CA THR A 180 22.63 -5.96 -23.64
C THR A 180 22.95 -5.27 -24.99
N LEU A 181 23.05 -6.03 -26.07
CA LEU A 181 23.29 -5.47 -27.40
C LEU A 181 22.13 -4.59 -27.86
N ASP A 182 22.45 -3.46 -28.49
CA ASP A 182 21.48 -2.64 -29.20
C ASP A 182 20.95 -3.40 -30.44
N LEU A 183 19.71 -3.89 -30.36
CA LEU A 183 19.09 -4.69 -31.43
C LEU A 183 18.79 -3.87 -32.69
N GLU A 184 18.76 -2.53 -32.61
CA GLU A 184 18.59 -1.64 -33.77
C GLU A 184 19.93 -1.42 -34.51
N ASN A 185 21.06 -1.47 -33.77
CA ASN A 185 22.40 -1.26 -34.29
C ASN A 185 23.36 -2.38 -33.83
N VAL A 186 23.02 -3.61 -34.19
CA VAL A 186 23.78 -4.80 -33.75
C VAL A 186 25.22 -4.72 -34.25
N PRO A 187 26.25 -4.73 -33.39
CA PRO A 187 27.64 -4.79 -33.80
C PRO A 187 27.93 -6.07 -34.58
N LYS A 188 28.77 -5.98 -35.62
CA LYS A 188 29.08 -7.09 -36.48
C LYS A 188 30.59 -7.29 -36.55
N THR A 189 30.98 -8.55 -36.61
CA THR A 189 32.34 -8.99 -36.91
C THR A 189 32.70 -8.71 -38.38
N GLU A 190 33.96 -8.81 -38.76
CA GLU A 190 34.44 -8.59 -40.16
C GLU A 190 33.75 -9.51 -41.17
N ASP A 191 33.33 -10.71 -40.76
CA ASP A 191 32.61 -11.69 -41.59
C ASP A 191 31.07 -11.48 -41.58
N GLY A 192 30.60 -10.37 -40.98
CA GLY A 192 29.19 -9.92 -41.01
C GLY A 192 28.27 -10.63 -40.02
N LYS A 193 28.80 -11.45 -39.11
CA LYS A 193 28.02 -12.06 -38.03
C LYS A 193 27.86 -11.09 -36.86
N VAL A 194 26.87 -11.37 -35.98
CA VAL A 194 26.68 -10.60 -34.76
C VAL A 194 27.90 -10.77 -33.85
N ASP A 195 28.45 -9.64 -33.39
CA ASP A 195 29.57 -9.61 -32.45
C ASP A 195 29.06 -9.61 -31.00
N TYR A 196 29.00 -10.79 -30.40
CA TYR A 196 28.61 -10.97 -29.01
C TYR A 196 29.72 -10.64 -28.01
N SER A 197 30.93 -10.27 -28.46
CA SER A 197 32.00 -9.88 -27.52
C SER A 197 31.70 -8.56 -26.80
N GLN A 198 30.69 -7.83 -27.28
CA GLN A 198 30.25 -6.56 -26.72
C GLN A 198 28.93 -6.68 -25.90
N ASP A 199 28.46 -7.92 -25.68
CA ASP A 199 27.25 -8.20 -24.89
C ASP A 199 27.51 -8.17 -23.37
#